data_d8723258c26973e3e5cdeef8cee65e79
#
_entry.id   d8723258c26973e3e5cdeef8cee65e79
#
_cell.length_a   1.000
_cell.length_b   1.000
_cell.length_c   1.000
_cell.angle_alpha   90.00
_cell.angle_beta   90.00
_cell.angle_gamma   90.00
#
_symmetry.space_group_name_H-M   'P 1'
#
loop_
_entity.id
_entity.type
_entity.pdbx_description
1 polymer ?
#
loop_
_entity_poly.entity_id
_entity_poly.type
_entity_poly.pdbx_seq_one_letter_code
_entity_poly.pdbx_strand_id
1 'polypeptide(L)'
;GRVDVCDPGLGLTIQTNPDIGDTLSSLFWSRVQQWSDEIIIRDKHLGVWRALTWHDLGQRAMEVGLALDACGFKQGDIACILSNTNKEWLFADLGTLCIGGVSTGIYPTDAPAQVEYLINNCQASVIFVEDEEQLDKVLLARSNCPSIRKIVIFDTEGLQAFSDPMAVSLADFSDQGRQLAQSDSSRWDETLQRPTPDDLAILIYTSGTTGP
;
A
#
# COMPACT_ATOMS: atom_id res chain seq x y z
N GLY A 1 21.35 18.98 13.09
CA GLY A 1 22.74 18.58 12.83
C GLY A 1 22.73 17.60 11.67
N ARG A 2 23.59 17.79 10.67
CA ARG A 2 23.77 16.80 9.59
C ARG A 2 24.29 15.51 10.18
N VAL A 3 23.63 14.40 9.90
CA VAL A 3 24.17 13.07 10.15
C VAL A 3 24.72 12.57 8.81
N ASP A 4 26.05 12.60 8.67
CA ASP A 4 26.71 11.98 7.53
C ASP A 4 26.82 10.48 7.84
N VAL A 5 26.01 9.66 7.18
CA VAL A 5 26.17 8.21 7.18
C VAL A 5 27.18 7.89 6.09
N CYS A 6 28.40 7.57 6.49
CA CYS A 6 29.46 7.14 5.58
C CYS A 6 29.42 5.60 5.46
N ASP A 7 29.15 5.07 4.27
CA ASP A 7 29.45 3.67 3.97
C ASP A 7 30.92 3.57 3.57
N PRO A 8 31.78 2.93 4.39
CA PRO A 8 33.21 2.86 4.13
C PRO A 8 33.57 1.98 2.91
N GLY A 9 32.60 1.27 2.29
CA GLY A 9 32.84 0.38 1.16
C GLY A 9 32.63 1.02 -0.22
N LEU A 10 31.83 2.09 -0.33
CA LEU A 10 31.46 2.70 -1.62
C LEU A 10 31.86 4.18 -1.78
N GLY A 11 32.39 4.81 -0.75
CA GLY A 11 32.76 6.24 -0.80
C GLY A 11 31.59 7.19 -1.07
N LEU A 12 30.35 6.71 -0.91
CA LEU A 12 29.13 7.49 -1.09
C LEU A 12 28.75 8.17 0.22
N THR A 13 28.76 9.50 0.23
CA THR A 13 28.18 10.27 1.32
C THR A 13 26.70 10.50 1.01
N ILE A 14 25.82 9.88 1.78
CA ILE A 14 24.39 10.16 1.70
C ILE A 14 24.16 11.49 2.43
N GLN A 15 23.85 12.54 1.67
CA GLN A 15 23.40 13.80 2.26
C GLN A 15 21.93 13.65 2.65
N THR A 16 21.65 13.58 3.95
CA THR A 16 20.28 13.72 4.45
C THR A 16 19.87 15.19 4.36
N ASN A 17 18.79 15.47 3.65
CA ASN A 17 18.20 16.82 3.63
C ASN A 17 17.24 16.92 4.83
N PRO A 18 17.53 17.75 5.84
CA PRO A 18 16.68 17.87 7.02
C PRO A 18 15.26 18.40 6.72
N ASP A 19 15.07 18.99 5.54
CA ASP A 19 13.76 19.52 5.11
C ASP A 19 12.81 18.44 4.53
N ILE A 20 13.32 17.20 4.33
CA ILE A 20 12.54 16.12 3.68
C ILE A 20 11.85 15.22 4.73
N GLY A 21 12.28 15.27 6.01
CA GLY A 21 11.85 14.32 7.04
C GLY A 21 12.59 12.98 6.97
N ASP A 22 12.43 12.15 8.00
CA ASP A 22 13.24 10.96 8.24
C ASP A 22 12.51 9.65 7.91
N THR A 23 11.32 9.71 7.31
CA THR A 23 10.49 8.54 6.98
C THR A 23 10.31 8.36 5.48
N LEU A 24 10.02 7.13 5.03
CA LEU A 24 9.66 6.86 3.62
C LEU A 24 8.43 7.69 3.18
N SER A 25 7.46 7.87 4.07
CA SER A 25 6.25 8.65 3.83
C SER A 25 6.56 10.11 3.58
N SER A 26 7.37 10.72 4.44
CA SER A 26 7.77 12.13 4.29
C SER A 26 8.64 12.34 3.06
N LEU A 27 9.55 11.42 2.76
CA LEU A 27 10.33 11.43 1.53
C LEU A 27 9.42 11.36 0.30
N PHE A 28 8.51 10.39 0.25
CA PHE A 28 7.56 10.23 -0.86
C PHE A 28 6.73 11.50 -1.06
N TRP A 29 6.13 12.02 0.00
CA TRP A 29 5.26 13.20 -0.10
C TRP A 29 6.02 14.46 -0.51
N SER A 30 7.25 14.64 -0.03
CA SER A 30 8.11 15.74 -0.48
C SER A 30 8.40 15.68 -1.99
N ARG A 31 8.54 14.46 -2.56
CA ARG A 31 8.74 14.28 -4.01
C ARG A 31 7.46 14.56 -4.80
N VAL A 32 6.30 14.15 -4.27
CA VAL A 32 4.99 14.51 -4.85
C VAL A 32 4.87 16.04 -4.98
N GLN A 33 5.27 16.79 -3.95
CA GLN A 33 5.21 18.24 -3.97
C GLN A 33 6.27 18.87 -4.89
N GLN A 34 7.49 18.34 -4.88
CA GLN A 34 8.62 18.92 -5.61
C GLN A 34 8.55 18.64 -7.11
N TRP A 35 8.09 17.44 -7.51
CA TRP A 35 8.12 16.95 -8.89
C TRP A 35 6.73 16.67 -9.43
N SER A 36 5.75 17.41 -8.98
CA SER A 36 4.31 17.20 -9.23
C SER A 36 3.99 16.81 -10.67
N ASP A 37 4.52 17.53 -11.64
CA ASP A 37 4.21 17.37 -13.07
C ASP A 37 5.11 16.36 -13.80
N GLU A 38 6.16 15.83 -13.12
CA GLU A 38 7.05 14.86 -13.74
C GLU A 38 6.43 13.48 -13.79
N ILE A 39 6.66 12.79 -14.93
CA ILE A 39 6.16 11.42 -15.13
C ILE A 39 7.00 10.45 -14.30
N ILE A 40 6.34 9.67 -13.44
CA ILE A 40 6.96 8.63 -12.61
C ILE A 40 6.62 7.21 -13.08
N ILE A 41 5.42 6.99 -13.60
CA ILE A 41 4.97 5.68 -14.07
C ILE A 41 4.55 5.77 -15.53
N ARG A 42 4.93 4.77 -16.31
CA ARG A 42 4.35 4.49 -17.62
C ARG A 42 3.79 3.08 -17.62
N ASP A 43 2.51 2.99 -17.90
CA ASP A 43 1.70 1.80 -17.90
C ASP A 43 1.11 1.57 -19.30
N LYS A 44 1.05 0.32 -19.75
CA LYS A 44 0.48 -0.03 -21.06
C LYS A 44 -0.85 -0.75 -20.85
N HIS A 45 -1.94 -0.10 -21.24
CA HIS A 45 -3.28 -0.67 -21.16
C HIS A 45 -3.93 -0.73 -22.55
N LEU A 46 -4.41 -1.90 -22.94
CA LEU A 46 -5.01 -2.16 -24.27
C LEU A 46 -4.16 -1.65 -25.45
N GLY A 47 -2.84 -1.81 -25.35
CA GLY A 47 -1.91 -1.38 -26.39
C GLY A 47 -1.52 0.10 -26.32
N VAL A 48 -2.15 0.92 -25.49
CA VAL A 48 -1.89 2.36 -25.35
C VAL A 48 -1.04 2.63 -24.12
N TRP A 49 0.04 3.40 -24.27
CA TRP A 49 0.84 3.89 -23.16
C TRP A 49 0.13 5.04 -22.43
N ARG A 50 -0.02 4.90 -21.13
CA ARG A 50 -0.51 5.94 -20.23
C ARG A 50 0.62 6.36 -19.30
N ALA A 51 0.66 7.62 -18.96
CA ALA A 51 1.63 8.18 -18.04
C ALA A 51 0.91 8.68 -16.78
N LEU A 52 1.51 8.41 -15.62
CA LEU A 52 1.12 9.03 -14.35
C LEU A 52 2.26 9.92 -13.88
N THR A 53 1.90 11.09 -13.41
CA THR A 53 2.83 12.03 -12.77
C THR A 53 3.02 11.71 -11.29
N TRP A 54 3.96 12.38 -10.65
CA TRP A 54 4.08 12.32 -9.18
C TRP A 54 2.81 12.81 -8.49
N HIS A 55 2.16 13.83 -9.05
CA HIS A 55 0.85 14.30 -8.56
C HIS A 55 -0.20 13.18 -8.59
N ASP A 56 -0.33 12.51 -9.73
CA ASP A 56 -1.28 11.40 -9.89
C ASP A 56 -1.01 10.28 -8.89
N LEU A 57 0.25 9.88 -8.73
CA LEU A 57 0.63 8.85 -7.76
C LEU A 57 0.34 9.30 -6.33
N GLY A 58 0.68 10.55 -5.98
CA GLY A 58 0.39 11.13 -4.68
C GLY A 58 -1.09 11.17 -4.37
N GLN A 59 -1.90 11.58 -5.35
CA GLN A 59 -3.36 11.61 -5.23
C GLN A 59 -3.93 10.21 -4.95
N ARG A 60 -3.48 9.18 -5.69
CA ARG A 60 -3.93 7.80 -5.49
C ARG A 60 -3.50 7.24 -4.13
N ALA A 61 -2.26 7.50 -3.72
CA ALA A 61 -1.78 7.08 -2.41
C ALA A 61 -2.57 7.74 -1.27
N MET A 62 -2.88 9.04 -1.40
CA MET A 62 -3.70 9.78 -0.43
C MET A 62 -5.12 9.18 -0.34
N GLU A 63 -5.78 8.94 -1.48
CA GLU A 63 -7.12 8.36 -1.53
C GLU A 63 -7.17 6.99 -0.83
N VAL A 64 -6.20 6.11 -1.12
CA VAL A 64 -6.09 4.79 -0.46
C VAL A 64 -5.77 4.94 1.02
N GLY A 65 -4.81 5.77 1.40
CA GLY A 65 -4.44 5.98 2.80
C GLY A 65 -5.60 6.51 3.64
N LEU A 66 -6.34 7.50 3.14
CA LEU A 66 -7.51 8.03 3.82
C LEU A 66 -8.68 7.04 3.89
N ALA A 67 -8.86 6.19 2.87
CA ALA A 67 -9.84 5.11 2.92
C ALA A 67 -9.49 4.05 3.97
N LEU A 68 -8.20 3.70 4.10
CA LEU A 68 -7.70 2.84 5.17
C LEU A 68 -7.98 3.47 6.55
N ASP A 69 -7.67 4.76 6.72
CA ASP A 69 -7.94 5.48 7.96
C ASP A 69 -9.45 5.50 8.29
N ALA A 70 -10.31 5.77 7.30
CA ALA A 70 -11.76 5.76 7.45
C ALA A 70 -12.33 4.39 7.85
N CYS A 71 -11.73 3.29 7.41
CA CYS A 71 -12.14 1.93 7.80
C CYS A 71 -11.52 1.46 9.14
N GLY A 72 -10.83 2.36 9.86
CA GLY A 72 -10.27 2.10 11.19
C GLY A 72 -8.91 1.41 11.20
N PHE A 73 -8.18 1.44 10.07
CA PHE A 73 -6.79 1.00 10.00
C PHE A 73 -5.90 1.99 10.79
N LYS A 74 -5.00 1.48 11.60
CA LYS A 74 -4.19 2.28 12.52
C LYS A 74 -2.70 2.16 12.20
N GLN A 75 -1.91 3.07 12.77
CA GLN A 75 -0.45 2.96 12.76
C GLN A 75 -0.02 1.59 13.30
N GLY A 76 0.88 0.93 12.56
CA GLY A 76 1.34 -0.42 12.86
C GLY A 76 0.44 -1.55 12.39
N ASP A 77 -0.81 -1.28 11.93
CA ASP A 77 -1.63 -2.29 11.29
C ASP A 77 -0.99 -2.74 9.96
N ILE A 78 -1.26 -3.98 9.57
CA ILE A 78 -0.63 -4.60 8.39
C ILE A 78 -1.64 -4.77 7.27
N ALA A 79 -1.23 -4.35 6.06
CA ALA A 79 -1.94 -4.59 4.82
C ALA A 79 -1.15 -5.56 3.93
N CYS A 80 -1.78 -6.67 3.55
CA CYS A 80 -1.24 -7.58 2.54
C CYS A 80 -1.61 -7.10 1.13
N ILE A 81 -0.72 -7.33 0.15
CA ILE A 81 -0.96 -7.03 -1.25
C ILE A 81 -0.69 -8.30 -2.07
N LEU A 82 -1.76 -9.00 -2.47
CA LEU A 82 -1.74 -10.22 -3.27
C LEU A 82 -1.95 -9.85 -4.74
N SER A 83 -0.88 -9.48 -5.41
CA SER A 83 -0.92 -8.94 -6.78
C SER A 83 0.44 -9.02 -7.45
N ASN A 84 0.43 -9.05 -8.79
CA ASN A 84 1.61 -8.71 -9.57
C ASN A 84 2.01 -7.26 -9.32
N THR A 85 3.26 -6.92 -9.65
CA THR A 85 3.72 -5.54 -9.56
C THR A 85 3.10 -4.70 -10.69
N ASN A 86 2.06 -3.95 -10.33
CA ASN A 86 1.34 -3.01 -11.19
C ASN A 86 1.25 -1.64 -10.48
N LYS A 87 0.58 -0.66 -11.09
CA LYS A 87 0.44 0.68 -10.48
C LYS A 87 -0.45 0.67 -9.24
N GLU A 88 -1.46 -0.18 -9.23
CA GLU A 88 -2.40 -0.35 -8.11
C GLU A 88 -1.67 -0.89 -6.87
N TRP A 89 -0.68 -1.78 -7.08
CA TRP A 89 0.20 -2.25 -6.02
C TRP A 89 0.91 -1.08 -5.33
N LEU A 90 1.45 -0.13 -6.12
CA LEU A 90 2.11 1.07 -5.57
C LEU A 90 1.12 2.00 -4.85
N PHE A 91 -0.12 2.11 -5.32
CA PHE A 91 -1.14 2.92 -4.63
C PHE A 91 -1.45 2.33 -3.25
N ALA A 92 -1.60 1.00 -3.17
CA ALA A 92 -1.84 0.29 -1.93
C ALA A 92 -0.65 0.40 -0.95
N ASP A 93 0.56 0.17 -1.44
CA ASP A 93 1.80 0.23 -0.64
C ASP A 93 2.02 1.64 -0.08
N LEU A 94 2.09 2.65 -0.95
CA LEU A 94 2.36 4.02 -0.54
C LEU A 94 1.22 4.62 0.31
N GLY A 95 -0.03 4.29 -0.01
CA GLY A 95 -1.17 4.69 0.82
C GLY A 95 -1.10 4.10 2.22
N THR A 96 -0.72 2.84 2.35
CA THR A 96 -0.51 2.17 3.64
C THR A 96 0.65 2.81 4.42
N LEU A 97 1.79 3.01 3.79
CA LEU A 97 2.96 3.60 4.42
C LEU A 97 2.71 5.02 4.90
N CYS A 98 2.02 5.84 4.12
CA CYS A 98 1.78 7.25 4.43
C CYS A 98 0.93 7.47 5.69
N ILE A 99 0.14 6.48 6.10
CA ILE A 99 -0.67 6.56 7.33
C ILE A 99 -0.03 5.81 8.52
N GLY A 100 1.22 5.36 8.35
CA GLY A 100 1.95 4.62 9.38
C GLY A 100 1.64 3.13 9.45
N GLY A 101 1.03 2.57 8.40
CA GLY A 101 0.82 1.14 8.27
C GLY A 101 2.05 0.40 7.77
N VAL A 102 1.97 -0.92 7.82
CA VAL A 102 3.00 -1.84 7.33
C VAL A 102 2.46 -2.57 6.12
N SER A 103 3.19 -2.58 5.01
CA SER A 103 2.82 -3.36 3.83
C SER A 103 3.57 -4.68 3.74
N THR A 104 2.98 -5.69 3.12
CA THR A 104 3.65 -6.93 2.75
C THR A 104 3.07 -7.50 1.45
N GLY A 105 3.95 -7.86 0.53
CA GLY A 105 3.56 -8.52 -0.72
C GLY A 105 3.35 -10.02 -0.52
N ILE A 106 2.33 -10.56 -1.18
CA ILE A 106 2.09 -11.99 -1.34
C ILE A 106 2.17 -12.30 -2.84
N TYR A 107 2.88 -13.35 -3.21
CA TYR A 107 3.01 -13.72 -4.62
C TYR A 107 1.67 -14.24 -5.18
N PRO A 108 1.24 -13.78 -6.36
CA PRO A 108 0.03 -14.30 -7.02
C PRO A 108 0.08 -15.80 -7.32
N THR A 109 1.28 -16.37 -7.36
CA THR A 109 1.49 -17.82 -7.56
C THR A 109 1.31 -18.65 -6.29
N ASP A 110 1.17 -18.01 -5.13
CA ASP A 110 0.99 -18.73 -3.87
C ASP A 110 -0.38 -19.41 -3.81
N ALA A 111 -0.38 -20.63 -3.29
CA ALA A 111 -1.61 -21.38 -3.08
C ALA A 111 -2.43 -20.80 -1.92
N PRO A 112 -3.76 -21.04 -1.85
CA PRO A 112 -4.62 -20.53 -0.77
C PRO A 112 -4.09 -20.81 0.65
N ALA A 113 -3.51 -21.99 0.88
CA ALA A 113 -2.92 -22.34 2.18
C ALA A 113 -1.71 -21.46 2.55
N GLN A 114 -0.90 -21.07 1.55
CA GLN A 114 0.22 -20.17 1.77
C GLN A 114 -0.28 -18.74 2.04
N VAL A 115 -1.30 -18.29 1.32
CA VAL A 115 -1.97 -17.00 1.56
C VAL A 115 -2.52 -16.95 2.98
N GLU A 116 -3.22 -18.01 3.43
CA GLU A 116 -3.72 -18.15 4.79
C GLU A 116 -2.60 -18.05 5.84
N TYR A 117 -1.52 -18.77 5.62
CA TYR A 117 -0.36 -18.75 6.51
C TYR A 117 0.23 -17.34 6.64
N LEU A 118 0.45 -16.65 5.53
CA LEU A 118 1.05 -15.32 5.53
C LEU A 118 0.16 -14.29 6.22
N ILE A 119 -1.15 -14.29 5.93
CA ILE A 119 -2.12 -13.42 6.59
C ILE A 119 -2.11 -13.61 8.10
N ASN A 120 -2.15 -14.87 8.55
CA ASN A 120 -2.16 -15.19 9.98
C ASN A 120 -0.83 -14.89 10.67
N ASN A 121 0.29 -15.13 9.98
CA ASN A 121 1.60 -14.87 10.55
C ASN A 121 1.83 -13.39 10.81
N CYS A 122 1.44 -12.51 9.88
CA CYS A 122 1.59 -11.07 10.07
C CYS A 122 0.35 -10.42 10.72
N GLN A 123 -0.74 -11.13 10.93
CA GLN A 123 -2.00 -10.59 11.48
C GLN A 123 -2.55 -9.42 10.66
N ALA A 124 -2.50 -9.55 9.32
CA ALA A 124 -2.98 -8.51 8.41
C ALA A 124 -4.46 -8.19 8.66
N SER A 125 -4.80 -6.92 8.69
CA SER A 125 -6.17 -6.44 8.88
C SER A 125 -6.89 -6.08 7.59
N VAL A 126 -6.13 -5.76 6.55
CA VAL A 126 -6.62 -5.47 5.20
C VAL A 126 -5.82 -6.29 4.20
N ILE A 127 -6.49 -6.75 3.15
CA ILE A 127 -5.82 -7.38 2.02
C ILE A 127 -6.29 -6.74 0.71
N PHE A 128 -5.34 -6.32 -0.10
CA PHE A 128 -5.54 -5.92 -1.47
C PHE A 128 -5.32 -7.13 -2.37
N VAL A 129 -6.19 -7.34 -3.34
CA VAL A 129 -6.11 -8.44 -4.31
C VAL A 129 -6.19 -7.89 -5.74
N GLU A 130 -5.45 -8.50 -6.67
CA GLU A 130 -5.39 -8.03 -8.05
C GLU A 130 -6.73 -8.20 -8.78
N ASP A 131 -7.29 -9.40 -8.76
CA ASP A 131 -8.40 -9.83 -9.60
C ASP A 131 -9.25 -10.92 -8.95
N GLU A 132 -10.17 -11.51 -9.74
CA GLU A 132 -11.03 -12.62 -9.32
C GLU A 132 -10.24 -13.84 -8.84
N GLU A 133 -9.15 -14.21 -9.52
CA GLU A 133 -8.33 -15.37 -9.12
C GLU A 133 -7.73 -15.19 -7.73
N GLN A 134 -7.18 -14.00 -7.45
CA GLN A 134 -6.59 -13.71 -6.16
C GLN A 134 -7.66 -13.54 -5.07
N LEU A 135 -8.82 -12.99 -5.43
CA LEU A 135 -9.98 -12.92 -4.53
C LEU A 135 -10.42 -14.31 -4.08
N ASP A 136 -10.54 -15.25 -5.01
CA ASP A 136 -10.96 -16.63 -4.70
C ASP A 136 -10.03 -17.30 -3.66
N LYS A 137 -8.73 -17.09 -3.77
CA LYS A 137 -7.77 -17.61 -2.77
C LYS A 137 -8.04 -17.04 -1.37
N VAL A 138 -8.33 -15.75 -1.28
CA VAL A 138 -8.65 -15.09 0.00
C VAL A 138 -9.99 -15.58 0.54
N LEU A 139 -11.01 -15.75 -0.31
CA LEU A 139 -12.31 -16.26 0.10
C LEU A 139 -12.23 -17.69 0.65
N LEU A 140 -11.36 -18.53 0.08
CA LEU A 140 -11.09 -19.87 0.59
C LEU A 140 -10.39 -19.86 1.95
N ALA A 141 -9.46 -18.93 2.16
CA ALA A 141 -8.64 -18.82 3.36
C ALA A 141 -9.33 -18.08 4.52
N ARG A 142 -10.23 -17.12 4.22
CA ARG A 142 -10.68 -16.09 5.19
C ARG A 142 -11.38 -16.64 6.46
N SER A 143 -12.03 -17.81 6.36
CA SER A 143 -12.65 -18.42 7.56
C SER A 143 -11.64 -18.72 8.66
N ASN A 144 -10.39 -18.90 8.28
CA ASN A 144 -9.25 -19.14 9.17
C ASN A 144 -8.40 -17.89 9.40
N CYS A 145 -8.77 -16.74 8.82
CA CYS A 145 -8.03 -15.47 8.92
C CYS A 145 -8.86 -14.41 9.66
N PRO A 146 -9.07 -14.54 10.97
CA PRO A 146 -9.98 -13.66 11.72
C PRO A 146 -9.49 -12.20 11.83
N SER A 147 -8.22 -11.92 11.52
CA SER A 147 -7.67 -10.57 11.53
C SER A 147 -8.16 -9.71 10.35
N ILE A 148 -8.52 -10.33 9.22
CA ILE A 148 -8.98 -9.62 8.02
C ILE A 148 -10.34 -8.97 8.26
N ARG A 149 -10.40 -7.66 8.05
CA ARG A 149 -11.60 -6.82 8.18
C ARG A 149 -12.07 -6.25 6.85
N LYS A 150 -11.18 -6.16 5.85
CA LYS A 150 -11.46 -5.57 4.55
C LYS A 150 -10.66 -6.25 3.45
N ILE A 151 -11.31 -6.47 2.30
CA ILE A 151 -10.71 -6.97 1.06
C ILE A 151 -10.91 -5.87 0.01
N VAL A 152 -9.84 -5.41 -0.63
CA VAL A 152 -9.88 -4.37 -1.68
C VAL A 152 -9.44 -4.98 -2.99
N ILE A 153 -10.27 -4.91 -4.03
CA ILE A 153 -10.06 -5.57 -5.32
C ILE A 153 -9.62 -4.54 -6.35
N PHE A 154 -8.50 -4.77 -7.03
CA PHE A 154 -7.97 -3.85 -8.04
C PHE A 154 -8.76 -3.92 -9.34
N ASP A 155 -8.92 -5.11 -9.90
CA ASP A 155 -9.69 -5.35 -11.11
C ASP A 155 -10.96 -6.16 -10.78
N THR A 156 -12.10 -5.61 -11.11
CA THR A 156 -13.42 -6.22 -10.88
C THR A 156 -14.01 -6.84 -12.14
N GLU A 157 -13.21 -7.04 -13.19
CA GLU A 157 -13.66 -7.77 -14.38
C GLU A 157 -14.11 -9.19 -13.96
N GLY A 158 -15.28 -9.62 -14.44
CA GLY A 158 -15.88 -10.90 -14.03
C GLY A 158 -16.73 -10.84 -12.75
N LEU A 159 -16.58 -9.83 -11.90
CA LEU A 159 -17.20 -9.77 -10.57
C LEU A 159 -18.52 -9.00 -10.49
N GLN A 160 -19.20 -8.74 -11.61
CA GLN A 160 -20.41 -7.89 -11.65
C GLN A 160 -21.56 -8.44 -10.79
N ALA A 161 -21.62 -9.74 -10.57
CA ALA A 161 -22.62 -10.40 -9.72
C ALA A 161 -22.11 -10.72 -8.31
N PHE A 162 -20.83 -10.44 -8.02
CA PHE A 162 -20.24 -10.69 -6.70
C PHE A 162 -20.62 -9.61 -5.71
N SER A 163 -21.00 -10.02 -4.50
CA SER A 163 -21.29 -9.11 -3.40
C SER A 163 -20.86 -9.75 -2.09
N ASP A 164 -20.01 -9.05 -1.35
CA ASP A 164 -19.54 -9.45 -0.03
C ASP A 164 -19.35 -8.20 0.83
N PRO A 165 -19.84 -8.15 2.08
CA PRO A 165 -19.76 -6.95 2.91
C PRO A 165 -18.32 -6.55 3.31
N MET A 166 -17.38 -7.47 3.22
CA MET A 166 -15.96 -7.19 3.50
C MET A 166 -15.21 -6.73 2.24
N ALA A 167 -15.73 -7.02 1.05
CA ALA A 167 -15.06 -6.73 -0.21
C ALA A 167 -15.54 -5.40 -0.82
N VAL A 168 -14.62 -4.67 -1.43
CA VAL A 168 -14.88 -3.41 -2.11
C VAL A 168 -13.94 -3.26 -3.29
N SER A 169 -14.38 -2.61 -4.38
CA SER A 169 -13.47 -2.25 -5.47
C SER A 169 -12.45 -1.19 -5.03
N LEU A 170 -11.26 -1.17 -5.63
CA LEU A 170 -10.29 -0.10 -5.38
C LEU A 170 -10.87 1.28 -5.75
N ALA A 171 -11.72 1.34 -6.77
CA ALA A 171 -12.39 2.58 -7.18
C ALA A 171 -13.29 3.13 -6.07
N ASP A 172 -14.21 2.30 -5.54
CA ASP A 172 -15.12 2.70 -4.47
C ASP A 172 -14.36 2.96 -3.15
N PHE A 173 -13.30 2.19 -2.89
CA PHE A 173 -12.45 2.40 -1.73
C PHE A 173 -11.74 3.75 -1.80
N SER A 174 -11.13 4.08 -2.95
CA SER A 174 -10.50 5.38 -3.20
C SER A 174 -11.50 6.54 -3.12
N ASP A 175 -12.74 6.33 -3.56
CA ASP A 175 -13.80 7.34 -3.45
C ASP A 175 -14.15 7.65 -1.98
N GLN A 176 -14.12 6.66 -1.08
CA GLN A 176 -14.29 6.90 0.36
C GLN A 176 -13.16 7.79 0.91
N GLY A 177 -11.92 7.53 0.52
CA GLY A 177 -10.78 8.37 0.91
C GLY A 177 -10.88 9.79 0.36
N ARG A 178 -11.32 9.94 -0.89
CA ARG A 178 -11.55 11.25 -1.53
C ARG A 178 -12.64 12.04 -0.79
N GLN A 179 -13.73 11.39 -0.39
CA GLN A 179 -14.79 12.01 0.39
C GLN A 179 -14.28 12.49 1.76
N LEU A 180 -13.43 11.69 2.42
CA LEU A 180 -12.80 12.11 3.68
C LEU A 180 -11.90 13.33 3.47
N ALA A 181 -11.08 13.35 2.43
CA ALA A 181 -10.23 14.51 2.10
C ALA A 181 -11.04 15.79 1.84
N GLN A 182 -12.23 15.66 1.25
CA GLN A 182 -13.12 16.80 1.00
C GLN A 182 -13.83 17.29 2.27
N SER A 183 -14.17 16.38 3.17
CA SER A 183 -14.87 16.73 4.42
C SER A 183 -13.94 17.21 5.52
N ASP A 184 -12.69 16.76 5.50
CA ASP A 184 -11.63 17.11 6.46
C ASP A 184 -10.31 17.33 5.72
N SER A 185 -10.06 18.58 5.34
CA SER A 185 -8.88 18.95 4.56
C SER A 185 -7.54 18.80 5.32
N SER A 186 -7.57 18.73 6.66
CA SER A 186 -6.36 18.56 7.49
C SER A 186 -5.99 17.11 7.68
N ARG A 187 -6.93 16.20 7.42
CA ARG A 187 -6.78 14.77 7.76
C ARG A 187 -5.56 14.12 7.14
N TRP A 188 -5.27 14.44 5.88
CA TRP A 188 -4.09 13.88 5.22
C TRP A 188 -2.79 14.33 5.88
N ASP A 189 -2.64 15.61 6.17
CA ASP A 189 -1.45 16.15 6.84
C ASP A 189 -1.26 15.55 8.24
N GLU A 190 -2.34 15.32 8.97
CA GLU A 190 -2.31 14.63 10.26
C GLU A 190 -1.84 13.18 10.13
N THR A 191 -2.31 12.45 9.09
CA THR A 191 -1.89 11.06 8.87
C THR A 191 -0.43 10.95 8.48
N LEU A 192 0.10 11.88 7.67
CA LEU A 192 1.50 11.93 7.26
C LEU A 192 2.48 12.16 8.42
N GLN A 193 2.00 12.68 9.55
CA GLN A 193 2.81 12.90 10.76
C GLN A 193 2.86 11.69 11.69
N ARG A 194 2.08 10.64 11.42
CA ARG A 194 2.04 9.43 12.28
C ARG A 194 3.30 8.57 12.18
N PRO A 195 3.83 8.28 10.96
CA PRO A 195 5.00 7.43 10.82
C PRO A 195 6.23 8.05 11.48
N THR A 196 6.98 7.22 12.19
CA THR A 196 8.27 7.59 12.80
C THR A 196 9.41 6.78 12.15
N PRO A 197 10.67 7.22 12.27
CA PRO A 197 11.82 6.49 11.71
C PRO A 197 12.00 5.08 12.28
N ASP A 198 11.48 4.82 13.48
CA ASP A 198 11.58 3.54 14.17
C ASP A 198 10.43 2.59 13.85
N ASP A 199 9.41 3.05 13.11
CA ASP A 199 8.27 2.22 12.74
C ASP A 199 8.65 1.21 11.65
N LEU A 200 8.08 0.01 11.75
CA LEU A 200 8.17 -0.98 10.69
C LEU A 200 7.41 -0.47 9.46
N ALA A 201 8.05 -0.51 8.30
CA ALA A 201 7.45 -0.06 7.05
C ALA A 201 6.97 -1.24 6.20
N ILE A 202 7.80 -2.26 6.03
CA ILE A 202 7.57 -3.38 5.11
C ILE A 202 7.96 -4.69 5.78
N LEU A 203 7.14 -5.73 5.58
CA LEU A 203 7.50 -7.13 5.86
C LEU A 203 7.77 -7.84 4.53
N ILE A 204 8.88 -8.57 4.47
CA ILE A 204 9.25 -9.35 3.29
C ILE A 204 9.41 -10.82 3.69
N TYR A 205 8.59 -11.68 3.10
CA TYR A 205 8.69 -13.11 3.26
C TYR A 205 9.58 -13.70 2.16
N THR A 206 10.60 -14.44 2.57
CA THR A 206 11.54 -15.10 1.64
C THR A 206 11.46 -16.60 1.79
N SER A 207 11.62 -17.36 0.68
CA SER A 207 11.72 -18.80 0.74
C SER A 207 13.01 -19.20 1.47
N GLY A 208 12.91 -19.97 2.57
CA GLY A 208 14.03 -20.72 3.14
C GLY A 208 14.58 -20.28 4.50
N THR A 209 14.02 -19.27 5.17
CA THR A 209 14.51 -18.89 6.50
C THR A 209 13.62 -19.35 7.66
N THR A 210 12.34 -19.67 7.44
CA THR A 210 11.39 -20.12 8.47
C THR A 210 10.22 -20.90 7.85
N GLY A 211 10.50 -21.85 6.99
CA GLY A 211 9.46 -22.78 6.57
C GLY A 211 9.23 -23.87 7.62
N PRO A 212 7.99 -24.42 7.75
CA PRO A 212 7.80 -25.68 8.46
C PRO A 212 8.57 -26.79 7.76
#